data_5803f25d9a243f16a7afd508ae816f0b
#
_entry.id   5803f25d9a243f16a7afd508ae816f0b
#
_cell.length_a   1.000
_cell.length_b   1.000
_cell.length_c   1.000
_cell.angle_alpha   90.00
_cell.angle_beta   90.00
_cell.angle_gamma   90.00
#
_symmetry.space_group_name_H-M   'P 1'
#
loop_
_entity.id
_entity.type
_entity.pdbx_description
1 polymer ?
#
loop_
_entity_poly.entity_id
_entity_poly.type
_entity_poly.pdbx_seq_one_letter_code
_entity_poly.pdbx_strand_id
1 'polypeptide(L)'
;LWGAYDGTTYHPFATWDDLGGRAEAENFASFWTWLTHTRRAAHAAGKTVGVFCYSNHGENYWLLSSARKFEAEFSDIAGLPSMAEVRRFIASPEWLDVFALVRRELLGTRGLGLKIVARATGFSWDEQDVDGEASIGLYLAGTPAARAALLSYNGDDCRATAAVRRFLAAGAPGLPSMADFA
;
A
#
# COMPACT_ATOMS: atom_id res chain seq x y z
N LEU A 1 -10.55 -3.50 0.53
CA LEU A 1 -9.74 -2.85 1.56
C LEU A 1 -8.59 -2.08 0.91
N TRP A 2 -8.48 -0.78 1.20
CA TRP A 2 -7.32 0.05 0.93
C TRP A 2 -6.71 0.47 2.25
N GLY A 3 -5.39 0.48 2.36
CA GLY A 3 -4.68 0.94 3.54
C GLY A 3 -3.64 1.98 3.17
N ALA A 4 -3.47 2.97 4.03
CA ALA A 4 -2.42 3.96 3.91
C ALA A 4 -1.79 4.26 5.27
N TYR A 5 -0.48 4.51 5.28
CA TYR A 5 0.26 4.92 6.47
C TYR A 5 0.98 6.23 6.18
N ASP A 6 0.63 7.29 6.89
CA ASP A 6 1.17 8.64 6.66
C ASP A 6 2.50 8.92 7.37
N GLY A 7 3.06 7.92 8.03
CA GLY A 7 4.27 8.00 8.84
C GLY A 7 4.00 8.01 10.35
N THR A 8 2.77 8.24 10.77
CA THR A 8 2.29 8.25 12.16
C THR A 8 1.07 7.37 12.35
N THR A 9 0.08 7.51 11.47
CA THR A 9 -1.24 6.90 11.60
C THR A 9 -1.53 6.00 10.42
N TYR A 10 -2.12 4.84 10.69
CA TYR A 10 -2.69 3.96 9.69
C TYR A 10 -4.14 4.38 9.40
N HIS A 11 -4.47 4.53 8.13
CA HIS A 11 -5.78 4.93 7.63
C HIS A 11 -6.37 3.76 6.83
N PRO A 12 -7.26 2.96 7.42
CA PRO A 12 -7.99 1.92 6.71
C PRO A 12 -9.18 2.50 5.95
N PHE A 13 -9.39 2.02 4.73
CA PHE A 13 -10.58 2.24 3.93
C PHE A 13 -11.14 0.86 3.58
N ALA A 14 -12.15 0.43 4.32
CA ALA A 14 -12.71 -0.92 4.21
C ALA A 14 -14.22 -0.88 4.05
N THR A 15 -14.73 -1.74 3.17
CA THR A 15 -16.12 -2.13 3.14
C THR A 15 -16.23 -3.63 3.41
N TRP A 16 -17.33 -4.04 4.02
CA TRP A 16 -17.62 -5.43 4.33
C TRP A 16 -18.88 -5.92 3.61
N ASP A 17 -19.36 -5.10 2.70
CA ASP A 17 -20.48 -5.42 1.81
C ASP A 17 -20.01 -6.20 0.58
N ASP A 18 -20.95 -6.55 -0.29
CA ASP A 18 -20.65 -7.29 -1.52
C ASP A 18 -19.61 -6.56 -2.39
N LEU A 19 -18.64 -7.32 -2.85
CA LEU A 19 -17.57 -6.81 -3.72
C LEU A 19 -18.14 -6.39 -5.09
N GLY A 20 -17.59 -5.31 -5.59
CA GLY A 20 -17.96 -4.75 -6.89
C GLY A 20 -19.20 -3.88 -6.88
N GLY A 21 -19.82 -3.67 -5.72
CA GLY A 21 -21.00 -2.84 -5.58
C GLY A 21 -20.70 -1.38 -5.21
N ARG A 22 -21.78 -0.63 -4.95
CA ARG A 22 -21.71 0.80 -4.59
C ARG A 22 -20.86 1.07 -3.34
N ALA A 23 -20.98 0.23 -2.32
CA ALA A 23 -20.20 0.39 -1.09
C ALA A 23 -18.68 0.29 -1.33
N GLU A 24 -18.23 -0.58 -2.24
CA GLU A 24 -16.82 -0.64 -2.63
C GLU A 24 -16.40 0.60 -3.42
N ALA A 25 -17.25 1.12 -4.30
CA ALA A 25 -17.00 2.36 -5.03
C ALA A 25 -16.89 3.58 -4.09
N GLU A 26 -17.77 3.70 -3.10
CA GLU A 26 -17.73 4.74 -2.07
C GLU A 26 -16.48 4.63 -1.19
N ASN A 27 -16.07 3.41 -0.86
CA ASN A 27 -14.82 3.15 -0.14
C ASN A 27 -13.61 3.56 -0.96
N PHE A 28 -13.57 3.25 -2.25
CA PHE A 28 -12.50 3.68 -3.15
C PHE A 28 -12.45 5.20 -3.32
N ALA A 29 -13.62 5.85 -3.46
CA ALA A 29 -13.74 7.30 -3.51
C ALA A 29 -13.22 7.97 -2.23
N SER A 30 -13.50 7.39 -1.07
CA SER A 30 -13.01 7.85 0.23
C SER A 30 -11.49 7.77 0.33
N PHE A 31 -10.90 6.64 -0.07
CA PHE A 31 -9.44 6.47 -0.15
C PHE A 31 -8.82 7.51 -1.09
N TRP A 32 -9.36 7.67 -2.29
CA TRP A 32 -8.82 8.59 -3.28
C TRP A 32 -8.93 10.05 -2.85
N THR A 33 -10.03 10.42 -2.23
CA THR A 33 -10.25 11.76 -1.68
C THR A 33 -9.22 12.06 -0.59
N TRP A 34 -9.01 11.13 0.34
CA TRP A 34 -8.00 11.25 1.39
C TRP A 34 -6.59 11.42 0.79
N LEU A 35 -6.21 10.54 -0.14
CA LEU A 35 -4.90 10.59 -0.82
C LEU A 35 -4.68 11.94 -1.51
N THR A 36 -5.67 12.37 -2.27
CA THR A 36 -5.60 13.63 -3.03
C THR A 36 -5.53 14.84 -2.10
N HIS A 37 -6.33 14.86 -1.04
CA HIS A 37 -6.32 15.92 -0.03
C HIS A 37 -4.97 16.00 0.69
N THR A 38 -4.44 14.86 1.14
CA THR A 38 -3.16 14.78 1.83
C THR A 38 -2.01 15.28 0.95
N ARG A 39 -1.98 14.86 -0.32
CA ARG A 39 -0.98 15.33 -1.30
C ARG A 39 -1.08 16.86 -1.52
N ARG A 40 -2.30 17.40 -1.73
CA ARG A 40 -2.52 18.82 -1.91
C ARG A 40 -2.10 19.64 -0.69
N ALA A 41 -2.42 19.18 0.51
CA ALA A 41 -2.02 19.84 1.75
C ALA A 41 -0.49 19.87 1.91
N ALA A 42 0.20 18.80 1.58
CA ALA A 42 1.65 18.75 1.62
C ALA A 42 2.29 19.70 0.60
N HIS A 43 1.79 19.73 -0.63
CA HIS A 43 2.26 20.69 -1.65
C HIS A 43 2.01 22.14 -1.24
N ALA A 44 0.84 22.45 -0.70
CA ALA A 44 0.52 23.78 -0.19
C ALA A 44 1.47 24.23 0.94
N ALA A 45 1.98 23.25 1.71
CA ALA A 45 3.00 23.48 2.73
C ALA A 45 4.45 23.48 2.19
N GLY A 46 4.65 23.46 0.87
CA GLY A 46 5.97 23.45 0.23
C GLY A 46 6.76 22.16 0.40
N LYS A 47 6.08 21.04 0.73
CA LYS A 47 6.73 19.75 0.93
C LYS A 47 6.79 18.92 -0.35
N THR A 48 7.86 18.16 -0.51
CA THR A 48 7.93 17.09 -1.51
C THR A 48 7.10 15.90 -1.03
N VAL A 49 6.31 15.32 -1.92
CA VAL A 49 5.44 14.17 -1.64
C VAL A 49 6.00 12.92 -2.31
N GLY A 50 6.04 11.81 -1.56
CA GLY A 50 6.27 10.48 -2.10
C GLY A 50 5.19 9.54 -1.56
N VAL A 51 4.48 8.85 -2.44
CA VAL A 51 3.53 7.79 -2.12
C VAL A 51 4.18 6.47 -2.47
N PHE A 52 4.35 5.61 -1.49
CA PHE A 52 5.15 4.40 -1.61
C PHE A 52 4.28 3.16 -1.57
N CYS A 53 4.51 2.23 -2.48
CA CYS A 53 3.96 0.88 -2.43
C CYS A 53 5.09 -0.16 -2.46
N TYR A 54 4.76 -1.41 -2.11
CA TYR A 54 5.68 -2.53 -2.26
C TYR A 54 5.23 -3.40 -3.43
N SER A 55 5.90 -3.27 -4.60
CA SER A 55 5.49 -3.85 -5.88
C SER A 55 4.26 -3.18 -6.50
N ASN A 56 4.49 -2.17 -7.30
CA ASN A 56 3.44 -1.36 -7.92
C ASN A 56 2.56 -2.14 -8.93
N HIS A 57 2.95 -3.35 -9.32
CA HIS A 57 2.19 -4.16 -10.28
C HIS A 57 0.77 -4.47 -9.76
N GLY A 58 0.67 -4.92 -8.52
CA GLY A 58 -0.61 -5.22 -7.87
C GLY A 58 -1.43 -3.96 -7.63
N GLU A 59 -0.84 -2.95 -7.02
CA GLU A 59 -1.50 -1.69 -6.70
C GLU A 59 -1.98 -0.96 -7.95
N ASN A 60 -1.18 -0.93 -9.01
CA ASN A 60 -1.58 -0.34 -10.30
C ASN A 60 -2.78 -1.07 -10.91
N TYR A 61 -2.76 -2.42 -10.86
CA TYR A 61 -3.89 -3.22 -11.34
C TYR A 61 -5.18 -2.86 -10.60
N TRP A 62 -5.13 -2.84 -9.27
CA TRP A 62 -6.32 -2.54 -8.46
C TRP A 62 -6.79 -1.10 -8.61
N LEU A 63 -5.90 -0.12 -8.62
CA LEU A 63 -6.25 1.28 -8.86
C LEU A 63 -6.94 1.47 -10.23
N LEU A 64 -6.39 0.88 -11.29
CA LEU A 64 -6.93 1.01 -12.64
C LEU A 64 -8.22 0.22 -12.84
N SER A 65 -8.32 -1.00 -12.30
CA SER A 65 -9.52 -1.82 -12.43
C SER A 65 -10.70 -1.23 -11.66
N SER A 66 -10.45 -0.74 -10.45
CA SER A 66 -11.48 -0.05 -9.65
C SER A 66 -11.96 1.24 -10.34
N ALA A 67 -11.03 2.09 -10.80
CA ALA A 67 -11.41 3.31 -11.52
C ALA A 67 -12.22 2.98 -12.78
N ARG A 68 -11.79 2.01 -13.59
CA ARG A 68 -12.51 1.61 -14.82
C ARG A 68 -13.94 1.15 -14.54
N LYS A 69 -14.07 0.30 -13.51
CA LYS A 69 -15.37 -0.27 -13.16
C LYS A 69 -16.30 0.80 -12.60
N PHE A 70 -15.83 1.51 -11.59
CA PHE A 70 -16.71 2.38 -10.81
C PHE A 70 -17.02 3.69 -11.53
N GLU A 71 -16.10 4.25 -12.34
CA GLU A 71 -16.40 5.42 -13.19
C GLU A 71 -17.55 5.13 -14.16
N ALA A 72 -17.65 3.91 -14.69
CA ALA A 72 -18.72 3.52 -15.61
C ALA A 72 -20.05 3.27 -14.91
N GLU A 73 -20.02 2.68 -13.69
CA GLU A 73 -21.23 2.18 -13.01
C GLU A 73 -21.80 3.19 -11.99
N PHE A 74 -20.95 4.05 -11.39
CA PHE A 74 -21.30 4.88 -10.23
C PHE A 74 -20.80 6.33 -10.40
N SER A 75 -21.03 6.95 -11.55
CA SER A 75 -20.56 8.31 -11.85
C SER A 75 -21.15 9.41 -10.94
N ASP A 76 -22.18 9.09 -10.16
CA ASP A 76 -22.82 9.98 -9.19
C ASP A 76 -22.09 10.05 -7.83
N ILE A 77 -21.10 9.15 -7.58
CA ILE A 77 -20.34 9.15 -6.33
C ILE A 77 -19.31 10.27 -6.33
N ALA A 78 -19.46 11.19 -5.40
CA ALA A 78 -18.51 12.29 -5.22
C ALA A 78 -17.12 11.77 -4.79
N GLY A 79 -16.06 12.30 -5.42
CA GLY A 79 -14.67 11.94 -5.09
C GLY A 79 -14.18 10.65 -5.76
N LEU A 80 -15.02 9.98 -6.54
CA LEU A 80 -14.59 8.84 -7.33
C LEU A 80 -13.63 9.30 -8.45
N PRO A 81 -12.41 8.73 -8.56
CA PRO A 81 -11.48 9.16 -9.58
C PRO A 81 -11.85 8.64 -10.96
N SER A 82 -11.62 9.45 -11.98
CA SER A 82 -11.62 9.00 -13.35
C SER A 82 -10.39 8.14 -13.67
N MET A 83 -10.49 7.31 -14.71
CA MET A 83 -9.35 6.57 -15.26
C MET A 83 -8.18 7.48 -15.62
N ALA A 84 -8.46 8.69 -16.12
CA ALA A 84 -7.43 9.66 -16.50
C ALA A 84 -6.68 10.19 -15.28
N GLU A 85 -7.35 10.42 -14.16
CA GLU A 85 -6.74 10.85 -12.90
C GLU A 85 -5.85 9.76 -12.30
N VAL A 86 -6.33 8.53 -12.26
CA VAL A 86 -5.54 7.39 -11.77
C VAL A 86 -4.29 7.17 -12.63
N ARG A 87 -4.42 7.17 -13.96
CA ARG A 87 -3.25 7.05 -14.87
C ARG A 87 -2.23 8.16 -14.65
N ARG A 88 -2.70 9.40 -14.49
CA ARG A 88 -1.82 10.55 -14.21
C ARG A 88 -1.07 10.39 -12.89
N PHE A 89 -1.75 9.90 -11.86
CA PHE A 89 -1.12 9.63 -10.57
C PHE A 89 -0.06 8.53 -10.68
N ILE A 90 -0.39 7.39 -11.29
CA ILE A 90 0.54 6.26 -11.48
C ILE A 90 1.78 6.68 -12.30
N ALA A 91 1.61 7.56 -13.29
CA ALA A 91 2.70 8.08 -14.12
C ALA A 91 3.47 9.23 -13.45
N SER A 92 3.04 9.70 -12.28
CA SER A 92 3.70 10.82 -11.61
C SER A 92 4.99 10.38 -10.88
N PRO A 93 5.96 11.30 -10.68
CA PRO A 93 7.16 11.01 -9.91
C PRO A 93 6.89 10.82 -8.41
N GLU A 94 5.67 11.04 -7.95
CA GLU A 94 5.26 10.84 -6.56
C GLU A 94 4.89 9.38 -6.27
N TRP A 95 4.55 8.57 -7.27
CA TRP A 95 4.22 7.15 -7.12
C TRP A 95 5.48 6.30 -7.20
N LEU A 96 5.90 5.73 -6.08
CA LEU A 96 7.21 5.12 -5.91
C LEU A 96 7.11 3.65 -5.51
N ASP A 97 7.75 2.78 -6.28
CA ASP A 97 7.84 1.35 -6.01
C ASP A 97 9.07 1.03 -5.15
N VAL A 98 8.84 0.71 -3.88
CA VAL A 98 9.91 0.30 -2.95
C VAL A 98 10.52 -1.02 -3.37
N PHE A 99 9.76 -1.95 -3.96
CA PHE A 99 10.28 -3.23 -4.43
C PHE A 99 11.28 -3.05 -5.59
N ALA A 100 11.04 -2.09 -6.46
CA ALA A 100 12.00 -1.76 -7.51
C ALA A 100 13.35 -1.29 -6.93
N LEU A 101 13.31 -0.51 -5.85
CA LEU A 101 14.52 -0.09 -5.11
C LEU A 101 15.19 -1.28 -4.41
N VAL A 102 14.41 -2.12 -3.73
CA VAL A 102 14.90 -3.35 -3.09
C VAL A 102 15.64 -4.24 -4.09
N ARG A 103 15.06 -4.48 -5.25
CA ARG A 103 15.69 -5.30 -6.32
C ARG A 103 16.99 -4.72 -6.87
N ARG A 104 17.16 -3.42 -6.80
CA ARG A 104 18.37 -2.75 -7.27
C ARG A 104 19.47 -2.76 -6.21
N GLU A 105 19.10 -2.62 -4.94
CA GLU A 105 20.04 -2.37 -3.86
C GLU A 105 20.38 -3.64 -3.03
N LEU A 106 19.53 -4.67 -3.05
CA LEU A 106 19.67 -5.85 -2.21
C LEU A 106 19.76 -7.15 -3.02
N LEU A 107 20.57 -8.08 -2.52
CA LEU A 107 20.60 -9.47 -2.96
C LEU A 107 19.96 -10.36 -1.87
N GLY A 108 18.99 -11.16 -2.24
CA GLY A 108 18.27 -12.04 -1.31
C GLY A 108 18.31 -13.51 -1.74
N THR A 109 18.83 -14.38 -0.88
CA THR A 109 18.87 -15.84 -1.13
C THR A 109 17.52 -16.54 -0.97
N ARG A 110 16.57 -15.89 -0.28
CA ARG A 110 15.22 -16.42 0.00
C ARG A 110 14.12 -15.59 -0.68
N GLY A 111 14.49 -14.79 -1.69
CA GLY A 111 13.59 -13.84 -2.34
C GLY A 111 13.61 -12.46 -1.68
N LEU A 112 12.83 -11.54 -2.26
CA LEU A 112 12.80 -10.12 -1.87
C LEU A 112 11.36 -9.66 -1.54
N GLY A 113 10.47 -10.59 -1.17
CA GLY A 113 9.10 -10.24 -0.73
C GLY A 113 9.11 -9.38 0.54
N LEU A 114 8.05 -8.57 0.74
CA LEU A 114 7.95 -7.62 1.84
C LEU A 114 8.25 -8.26 3.20
N LYS A 115 7.64 -9.43 3.51
CA LYS A 115 7.85 -10.14 4.77
C LYS A 115 9.30 -10.59 4.99
N ILE A 116 10.05 -10.85 3.91
CA ILE A 116 11.46 -11.24 4.01
C ILE A 116 12.33 -10.01 4.28
N VAL A 117 12.16 -8.97 3.47
CA VAL A 117 13.01 -7.78 3.56
C VAL A 117 12.72 -6.96 4.81
N ALA A 118 11.46 -6.82 5.21
CA ALA A 118 11.12 -6.06 6.41
C ALA A 118 11.68 -6.69 7.70
N ARG A 119 11.84 -8.01 7.77
CA ARG A 119 12.52 -8.66 8.91
C ARG A 119 13.97 -8.19 9.09
N ALA A 120 14.66 -7.89 8.00
CA ALA A 120 16.01 -7.33 8.08
C ALA A 120 16.05 -5.92 8.70
N THR A 121 14.94 -5.21 8.72
CA THR A 121 14.78 -3.91 9.39
C THR A 121 14.43 -4.03 10.88
N GLY A 122 14.23 -5.24 11.39
CA GLY A 122 13.72 -5.51 12.73
C GLY A 122 12.19 -5.43 12.83
N PHE A 123 11.47 -5.26 11.72
CA PHE A 123 10.01 -5.20 11.71
C PHE A 123 9.39 -6.60 11.88
N SER A 124 8.32 -6.69 12.66
CA SER A 124 7.50 -7.89 12.83
C SER A 124 6.02 -7.53 12.72
N TRP A 125 5.23 -8.46 12.20
CA TRP A 125 3.77 -8.36 12.14
C TRP A 125 3.15 -8.84 13.44
N ASP A 126 2.06 -8.21 13.85
CA ASP A 126 1.25 -8.69 14.98
C ASP A 126 0.58 -10.02 14.61
N GLU A 127 0.04 -10.10 13.40
CA GLU A 127 -0.57 -11.31 12.82
C GLU A 127 0.46 -12.09 11.99
N GLN A 128 1.29 -12.89 12.66
CA GLN A 128 2.44 -13.56 12.03
C GLN A 128 2.05 -14.62 10.99
N ASP A 129 0.91 -15.31 11.19
CA ASP A 129 0.43 -16.42 10.37
C ASP A 129 -0.48 -15.96 9.22
N VAL A 130 -0.81 -14.67 9.12
CA VAL A 130 -1.61 -14.15 8.03
C VAL A 130 -0.72 -13.84 6.82
N ASP A 131 -1.07 -14.40 5.68
CA ASP A 131 -0.50 -14.07 4.37
C ASP A 131 -1.60 -13.61 3.39
N GLY A 132 -1.26 -13.43 2.12
CA GLY A 132 -2.22 -13.00 1.12
C GLY A 132 -3.40 -13.95 0.93
N GLU A 133 -3.20 -15.26 1.06
CA GLU A 133 -4.27 -16.27 0.95
C GLU A 133 -5.12 -16.29 2.22
N ALA A 134 -4.50 -16.32 3.40
CA ALA A 134 -5.17 -16.25 4.68
C ALA A 134 -6.01 -14.97 4.83
N SER A 135 -5.56 -13.84 4.28
CA SER A 135 -6.30 -12.58 4.29
C SER A 135 -7.65 -12.65 3.57
N ILE A 136 -7.73 -13.44 2.49
CA ILE A 136 -9.00 -13.72 1.79
C ILE A 136 -9.95 -14.50 2.69
N GLY A 137 -9.43 -15.52 3.40
CA GLY A 137 -10.20 -16.30 4.38
C GLY A 137 -10.76 -15.42 5.50
N LEU A 138 -9.98 -14.49 6.04
CA LEU A 138 -10.44 -13.53 7.06
C LEU A 138 -11.56 -12.61 6.53
N TYR A 139 -11.42 -12.12 5.28
CA TYR A 139 -12.45 -11.31 4.67
C TYR A 139 -13.78 -12.08 4.54
N LEU A 140 -13.72 -13.31 4.02
CA LEU A 140 -14.90 -14.17 3.81
C LEU A 140 -15.54 -14.60 5.13
N ALA A 141 -14.76 -14.82 6.20
CA ALA A 141 -15.27 -15.13 7.52
C ALA A 141 -16.13 -14.00 8.10
N GLY A 142 -15.80 -12.74 7.81
CA GLY A 142 -16.62 -11.57 8.09
C GLY A 142 -16.92 -11.28 9.56
N THR A 143 -16.38 -12.08 10.50
CA THR A 143 -16.58 -11.88 11.93
C THR A 143 -15.86 -10.63 12.43
N PRO A 144 -16.29 -9.99 13.54
CA PRO A 144 -15.58 -8.83 14.09
C PRO A 144 -14.09 -9.09 14.35
N ALA A 145 -13.74 -10.29 14.83
CA ALA A 145 -12.36 -10.68 15.08
C ALA A 145 -11.57 -10.82 13.77
N ALA A 146 -12.14 -11.45 12.73
CA ALA A 146 -11.50 -11.60 11.42
C ALA A 146 -11.29 -10.24 10.74
N ARG A 147 -12.27 -9.33 10.85
CA ARG A 147 -12.14 -7.96 10.34
C ARG A 147 -11.02 -7.19 11.04
N ALA A 148 -10.93 -7.30 12.38
CA ALA A 148 -9.86 -6.67 13.15
C ALA A 148 -8.47 -7.22 12.76
N ALA A 149 -8.33 -8.54 12.64
CA ALA A 149 -7.09 -9.19 12.21
C ALA A 149 -6.68 -8.75 10.79
N LEU A 150 -7.63 -8.67 9.86
CA LEU A 150 -7.37 -8.21 8.50
C LEU A 150 -6.91 -6.73 8.45
N LEU A 151 -7.51 -5.86 9.26
CA LEU A 151 -7.09 -4.46 9.36
C LEU A 151 -5.72 -4.32 10.02
N SER A 152 -5.42 -5.11 11.07
CA SER A 152 -4.10 -5.17 11.69
C SER A 152 -3.04 -5.59 10.68
N TYR A 153 -3.27 -6.70 9.98
CA TYR A 153 -2.38 -7.22 8.96
C TYR A 153 -2.09 -6.21 7.83
N ASN A 154 -3.12 -5.59 7.28
CA ASN A 154 -2.95 -4.57 6.24
C ASN A 154 -2.21 -3.32 6.76
N GLY A 155 -2.47 -2.92 8.00
CA GLY A 155 -1.75 -1.84 8.67
C GLY A 155 -0.27 -2.17 8.84
N ASP A 156 0.06 -3.42 9.17
CA ASP A 156 1.45 -3.89 9.28
C ASP A 156 2.14 -3.91 7.92
N ASP A 157 1.49 -4.33 6.84
CA ASP A 157 2.05 -4.26 5.49
C ASP A 157 2.40 -2.81 5.09
N CYS A 158 1.54 -1.85 5.42
CA CYS A 158 1.83 -0.43 5.19
C CYS A 158 3.02 0.07 6.03
N ARG A 159 3.08 -0.28 7.31
CA ARG A 159 4.19 0.08 8.22
C ARG A 159 5.50 -0.61 7.81
N ALA A 160 5.44 -1.88 7.39
CA ALA A 160 6.58 -2.64 6.90
C ALA A 160 7.18 -2.00 5.64
N THR A 161 6.35 -1.57 4.70
CA THR A 161 6.78 -0.84 3.50
C THR A 161 7.54 0.45 3.89
N ALA A 162 7.01 1.20 4.86
CA ALA A 162 7.67 2.39 5.38
C ALA A 162 8.99 2.06 6.12
N ALA A 163 9.06 0.93 6.84
CA ALA A 163 10.28 0.47 7.51
C ALA A 163 11.36 0.11 6.49
N VAL A 164 11.01 -0.65 5.44
CA VAL A 164 11.95 -0.99 4.35
C VAL A 164 12.45 0.26 3.65
N ARG A 165 11.57 1.22 3.32
CA ARG A 165 11.98 2.49 2.72
C ARG A 165 13.01 3.23 3.57
N ARG A 166 12.76 3.35 4.90
CA ARG A 166 13.68 4.02 5.83
C ARG A 166 15.01 3.27 5.92
N PHE A 167 14.96 1.95 5.97
CA PHE A 167 16.14 1.09 6.02
C PHE A 167 17.04 1.28 4.80
N LEU A 168 16.47 1.28 3.59
CA LEU A 168 17.21 1.55 2.36
C LEU A 168 17.79 2.98 2.34
N ALA A 169 16.99 3.97 2.75
CA ALA A 169 17.47 5.36 2.83
C ALA A 169 18.61 5.56 3.82
N ALA A 170 18.74 4.70 4.82
CA ALA A 170 19.87 4.68 5.78
C ALA A 170 21.07 3.85 5.28
N GLY A 171 21.05 3.34 4.04
CA GLY A 171 22.14 2.53 3.49
C GLY A 171 22.12 1.07 3.94
N ALA A 172 20.94 0.52 4.26
CA ALA A 172 20.74 -0.87 4.68
C ALA A 172 21.67 -1.31 5.83
N PRO A 173 21.64 -0.63 6.98
CA PRO A 173 22.60 -0.87 8.07
C PRO A 173 22.57 -2.32 8.56
N GLY A 174 23.76 -2.89 8.84
CA GLY A 174 23.92 -4.26 9.32
C GLY A 174 23.89 -5.32 8.23
N LEU A 175 23.64 -4.97 6.96
CA LEU A 175 23.89 -5.87 5.84
C LEU A 175 25.32 -5.69 5.32
N PRO A 176 26.00 -6.79 4.93
CA PRO A 176 27.30 -6.68 4.29
C PRO A 176 27.20 -5.98 2.93
N SER A 177 28.15 -5.14 2.61
CA SER A 177 28.27 -4.51 1.30
C SER A 177 29.07 -5.38 0.34
N MET A 178 28.97 -5.14 -0.97
CA MET A 178 29.84 -5.82 -1.93
C MET A 178 31.31 -5.53 -1.71
N ALA A 179 31.66 -4.39 -1.08
CA ALA A 179 33.03 -4.06 -0.74
C ALA A 179 33.61 -4.94 0.38
N ASP A 180 32.76 -5.57 1.21
CA ASP A 180 33.19 -6.48 2.28
C ASP A 180 33.67 -7.84 1.74
N PHE A 181 33.43 -8.11 0.45
CA PHE A 181 33.82 -9.35 -0.25
C PHE A 181 34.89 -9.15 -1.31
N ALA A 182 35.48 -7.96 -1.40
CA ALA A 182 36.50 -7.59 -2.39
C ALA A 182 37.93 -7.93 -1.93
#